data_7a68fff767545c3734ef91c0ebc71572
#
_entry.id   7a68fff767545c3734ef91c0ebc71572
#
_cell.length_a   1.000
_cell.length_b   1.000
_cell.length_c   1.000
_cell.angle_alpha   90.00
_cell.angle_beta   90.00
_cell.angle_gamma   90.00
#
_symmetry.space_group_name_H-M   'P 1'
#
loop_
_entity.id
_entity.type
_entity.pdbx_description
1 polymer ?
#
loop_
_entity_poly.entity_id
_entity_poly.type
_entity_poly.pdbx_seq_one_letter_code
_entity_poly.pdbx_strand_id
1 'polypeptide(L)'
;MTIQESLNHLLNLAVKGEPSYHNGYEWAEDYSEELKAYFGGVNLKKYTKRFARRESEDLFKQSLEITAPIQASLGSMLETPFAKVERSNYIKEVTLPGDEKGEKAKKFETEFLNKFGTKGLFSYTFERLRYWNIYDPNCFVVVEFKDFDNAKTNAKTYPFEVTSDMAIDFKYDQADLLYLCVLQKKPKEITGGTKEYKRLTIYQPLQTVVLEQLSDLEFEALKSNYPPKDQPFGPNVKNGDLVMYGNDVYQAIIPKPHKHEKTPAARVGYIDNPIDNGATKLSIFHAALPYAKKLLKINREIDLTTALVAHPIPFRFRDACEAIGCNGGTMTDGSTCSSCEGTGFKIRPTTVAEELEFIMPDADEGMLDPQKMMGYIHFPPEAAAFLV
;
A
#
# COMPACT_ATOMS: atom_id res chain seq x y z
N MET A 1 -6.79 -22.42 20.25
CA MET A 1 -6.92 -23.41 19.16
C MET A 1 -5.89 -24.51 19.40
N THR A 2 -6.20 -25.75 19.09
CA THR A 2 -5.21 -26.82 19.02
C THR A 2 -4.31 -26.68 17.82
N ILE A 3 -3.16 -27.34 17.79
CA ILE A 3 -2.23 -27.30 16.65
C ILE A 3 -2.94 -27.72 15.35
N GLN A 4 -3.75 -28.79 15.43
CA GLN A 4 -4.51 -29.26 14.29
C GLN A 4 -5.52 -28.24 13.78
N GLU A 5 -6.30 -27.64 14.69
CA GLU A 5 -7.26 -26.58 14.32
C GLU A 5 -6.56 -25.39 13.67
N SER A 6 -5.41 -25.00 14.21
CA SER A 6 -4.60 -23.90 13.67
C SER A 6 -4.09 -24.21 12.26
N LEU A 7 -3.56 -25.39 12.02
CA LEU A 7 -3.09 -25.79 10.69
C LEU A 7 -4.23 -25.89 9.69
N ASN A 8 -5.37 -26.47 10.10
CA ASN A 8 -6.55 -26.54 9.23
C ASN A 8 -7.12 -25.14 8.94
N HIS A 9 -7.07 -24.23 9.90
CA HIS A 9 -7.45 -22.84 9.69
C HIS A 9 -6.54 -22.15 8.69
N LEU A 10 -5.21 -22.26 8.84
CA LEU A 10 -4.24 -21.74 7.89
C LEU A 10 -4.41 -22.35 6.50
N LEU A 11 -4.68 -23.63 6.41
CA LEU A 11 -4.90 -24.31 5.14
C LEU A 11 -6.15 -23.77 4.42
N ASN A 12 -7.24 -23.56 5.15
CA ASN A 12 -8.45 -22.94 4.62
C ASN A 12 -8.20 -21.52 4.12
N LEU A 13 -7.38 -20.73 4.82
CA LEU A 13 -6.96 -19.39 4.38
C LEU A 13 -6.08 -19.44 3.13
N ALA A 14 -5.21 -20.46 3.01
CA ALA A 14 -4.28 -20.60 1.88
C ALA A 14 -4.97 -20.88 0.54
N VAL A 15 -6.07 -21.63 0.58
CA VAL A 15 -6.59 -22.36 -0.59
C VAL A 15 -7.82 -21.72 -1.21
N LYS A 16 -8.56 -20.91 -0.50
CA LYS A 16 -9.80 -20.31 -1.02
C LYS A 16 -9.58 -19.30 -2.16
N GLY A 17 -8.42 -19.28 -2.82
CA GLY A 17 -8.15 -18.50 -4.02
C GLY A 17 -8.22 -16.98 -3.80
N GLU A 18 -9.13 -16.60 -2.95
CA GLU A 18 -9.27 -15.38 -2.19
C GLU A 18 -9.25 -15.82 -0.73
N PRO A 19 -8.18 -15.55 0.02
CA PRO A 19 -8.18 -15.85 1.45
C PRO A 19 -9.42 -15.21 2.05
N SER A 20 -10.12 -15.94 2.92
CA SER A 20 -11.19 -15.31 3.68
C SER A 20 -10.53 -14.41 4.72
N TYR A 21 -10.19 -13.21 4.25
CA TYR A 21 -9.63 -12.16 5.08
C TYR A 21 -10.61 -11.76 6.18
N HIS A 22 -10.08 -11.23 7.28
CA HIS A 22 -10.92 -10.65 8.31
C HIS A 22 -11.78 -9.50 7.72
N ASN A 23 -12.93 -9.28 8.30
CA ASN A 23 -13.77 -8.14 7.93
C ASN A 23 -12.97 -6.84 8.11
N GLY A 24 -12.82 -6.06 7.05
CA GLY A 24 -12.05 -4.84 7.05
C GLY A 24 -10.61 -4.96 6.53
N TYR A 25 -10.18 -6.15 6.06
CA TYR A 25 -8.85 -6.34 5.49
C TYR A 25 -8.59 -5.40 4.30
N GLU A 26 -9.45 -5.44 3.28
CA GLU A 26 -9.36 -4.59 2.09
C GLU A 26 -9.35 -3.11 2.46
N TRP A 27 -10.23 -2.73 3.40
CA TRP A 27 -10.27 -1.35 3.88
C TRP A 27 -8.97 -0.95 4.57
N ALA A 28 -8.37 -1.81 5.40
CA ALA A 28 -7.14 -1.54 6.12
C ALA A 28 -5.94 -1.38 5.17
N GLU A 29 -5.87 -2.25 4.15
CA GLU A 29 -4.85 -2.20 3.10
C GLU A 29 -4.97 -0.91 2.28
N ASP A 30 -6.15 -0.63 1.72
CA ASP A 30 -6.42 0.58 0.95
C ASP A 30 -6.18 1.85 1.76
N TYR A 31 -6.58 1.86 3.03
CA TYR A 31 -6.37 2.99 3.93
C TYR A 31 -4.89 3.24 4.22
N SER A 32 -4.10 2.18 4.43
CA SER A 32 -2.64 2.29 4.60
C SER A 32 -1.97 2.86 3.35
N GLU A 33 -2.34 2.36 2.17
CA GLU A 33 -1.82 2.90 0.91
C GLU A 33 -2.23 4.36 0.69
N GLU A 34 -3.46 4.71 1.03
CA GLU A 34 -3.95 6.09 0.96
C GLU A 34 -3.16 7.03 1.86
N LEU A 35 -2.88 6.65 3.11
CA LEU A 35 -2.05 7.42 4.02
C LEU A 35 -0.62 7.60 3.49
N LYS A 36 0.00 6.54 2.97
CA LYS A 36 1.33 6.60 2.34
C LYS A 36 1.34 7.53 1.12
N ALA A 37 0.26 7.56 0.35
CA ALA A 37 0.14 8.45 -0.79
C ALA A 37 0.03 9.91 -0.36
N TYR A 38 -0.94 10.25 0.49
CA TYR A 38 -1.24 11.64 0.83
C TYR A 38 -0.29 12.29 1.83
N PHE A 39 0.41 11.51 2.64
CA PHE A 39 1.40 12.02 3.61
C PHE A 39 2.84 11.57 3.32
N GLY A 40 3.03 10.56 2.48
CA GLY A 40 4.34 10.05 2.08
C GLY A 40 4.71 10.33 0.63
N GLY A 41 3.78 10.78 -0.19
CA GLY A 41 4.01 11.00 -1.62
C GLY A 41 4.21 9.73 -2.44
N VAL A 42 3.85 8.54 -1.91
CA VAL A 42 4.07 7.24 -2.54
C VAL A 42 2.85 6.84 -3.36
N ASN A 43 3.06 6.35 -4.59
CA ASN A 43 1.99 5.83 -5.45
C ASN A 43 0.83 6.81 -5.71
N LEU A 44 1.10 8.11 -5.77
CA LEU A 44 0.09 9.15 -6.00
C LEU A 44 -0.76 8.91 -7.26
N LYS A 45 -0.21 8.21 -8.25
CA LYS A 45 -0.92 7.88 -9.50
C LYS A 45 -2.20 7.07 -9.23
N LYS A 46 -2.24 6.18 -8.24
CA LYS A 46 -3.43 5.38 -7.87
C LYS A 46 -4.57 6.28 -7.40
N TYR A 47 -4.26 7.36 -6.68
CA TYR A 47 -5.23 8.24 -6.02
C TYR A 47 -5.52 9.52 -6.77
N THR A 48 -4.90 9.71 -7.92
CA THR A 48 -4.97 10.95 -8.69
C THR A 48 -5.39 10.66 -10.11
N LYS A 49 -6.42 11.34 -10.59
CA LYS A 49 -6.90 11.19 -11.97
C LYS A 49 -6.30 12.26 -12.86
N ARG A 50 -5.92 11.88 -14.06
CA ARG A 50 -5.54 12.81 -15.13
C ARG A 50 -6.74 13.67 -15.50
N PHE A 51 -6.51 14.97 -15.71
CA PHE A 51 -7.54 15.86 -16.26
C PHE A 51 -7.73 15.52 -17.75
N ALA A 52 -8.74 14.68 -18.02
CA ALA A 52 -9.01 14.18 -19.36
C ALA A 52 -9.05 15.29 -20.41
N ARG A 53 -8.44 15.06 -21.57
CA ARG A 53 -8.33 15.93 -22.74
C ARG A 53 -7.43 17.18 -22.59
N ARG A 54 -7.02 17.57 -21.39
CA ARG A 54 -6.21 18.77 -21.18
C ARG A 54 -4.80 18.51 -20.66
N GLU A 55 -4.55 17.31 -20.23
CA GLU A 55 -3.29 16.90 -19.62
C GLU A 55 -2.72 15.70 -20.36
N SER A 56 -1.55 15.83 -20.97
CA SER A 56 -0.85 14.69 -21.56
C SER A 56 -0.36 13.73 -20.48
N GLU A 57 -0.04 12.49 -20.85
CA GLU A 57 0.48 11.50 -19.90
C GLU A 57 1.82 11.95 -19.30
N ASP A 58 2.64 12.64 -20.09
CA ASP A 58 3.94 13.12 -19.61
C ASP A 58 3.80 14.30 -18.66
N LEU A 59 2.92 15.26 -18.94
CA LEU A 59 2.57 16.33 -18.00
C LEU A 59 2.00 15.78 -16.70
N PHE A 60 1.15 14.76 -16.80
CA PHE A 60 0.62 14.09 -15.61
C PHE A 60 1.71 13.46 -14.73
N LYS A 61 2.66 12.76 -15.35
CA LYS A 61 3.81 12.17 -14.61
C LYS A 61 4.67 13.25 -13.99
N GLN A 62 5.05 14.28 -14.74
CA GLN A 62 5.85 15.40 -14.23
C GLN A 62 5.17 16.12 -13.07
N SER A 63 3.86 16.39 -13.16
CA SER A 63 3.10 17.01 -12.08
C SER A 63 3.10 16.13 -10.82
N LEU A 64 2.99 14.79 -10.95
CA LEU A 64 3.08 13.88 -9.81
C LEU A 64 4.47 13.86 -9.18
N GLU A 65 5.54 13.91 -9.98
CA GLU A 65 6.93 13.96 -9.49
C GLU A 65 7.19 15.24 -8.69
N ILE A 66 6.65 16.38 -9.11
CA ILE A 66 6.75 17.66 -8.39
C ILE A 66 5.90 17.63 -7.11
N THR A 67 4.71 17.03 -7.17
CA THR A 67 3.77 17.05 -6.06
C THR A 67 4.13 16.03 -4.97
N ALA A 68 4.78 14.92 -5.30
CA ALA A 68 5.16 13.89 -4.33
C ALA A 68 6.02 14.41 -3.16
N PRO A 69 7.08 15.23 -3.37
CA PRO A 69 7.83 15.83 -2.27
C PRO A 69 7.00 16.78 -1.41
N ILE A 70 6.00 17.47 -1.97
CA ILE A 70 5.12 18.36 -1.21
C ILE A 70 4.27 17.55 -0.23
N GLN A 71 3.70 16.43 -0.68
CA GLN A 71 2.93 15.53 0.19
C GLN A 71 3.82 14.89 1.27
N ALA A 72 5.02 14.44 0.93
CA ALA A 72 6.00 13.92 1.90
C ALA A 72 6.39 14.99 2.95
N SER A 73 6.54 16.24 2.52
CA SER A 73 6.81 17.36 3.44
C SER A 73 5.66 17.61 4.41
N LEU A 74 4.41 17.51 3.95
CA LEU A 74 3.23 17.61 4.82
C LEU A 74 3.27 16.54 5.92
N GLY A 75 3.52 15.29 5.58
CA GLY A 75 3.68 14.21 6.56
C GLY A 75 4.79 14.51 7.57
N SER A 76 5.97 14.92 7.09
CA SER A 76 7.10 15.29 7.94
C SER A 76 6.78 16.47 8.88
N MET A 77 6.06 17.48 8.42
CA MET A 77 5.61 18.60 9.27
C MET A 77 4.67 18.15 10.38
N LEU A 78 3.74 17.26 10.08
CA LEU A 78 2.80 16.71 11.05
C LEU A 78 3.51 15.77 12.06
N GLU A 79 4.61 15.14 11.69
CA GLU A 79 5.43 14.31 12.57
C GLU A 79 6.30 15.11 13.55
N THR A 80 6.59 16.37 13.26
CA THR A 80 7.52 17.21 14.04
C THR A 80 7.16 17.28 15.54
N PRO A 81 5.89 17.41 15.98
CA PRO A 81 5.55 17.42 17.40
C PRO A 81 5.97 16.14 18.11
N PHE A 82 5.83 14.99 17.47
CA PHE A 82 6.19 13.68 18.03
C PHE A 82 7.71 13.54 18.19
N ALA A 83 8.49 14.04 17.22
CA ALA A 83 9.94 14.05 17.31
C ALA A 83 10.46 14.94 18.47
N LYS A 84 9.73 15.99 18.82
CA LYS A 84 10.05 16.82 20.01
C LYS A 84 9.82 16.05 21.31
N VAL A 85 8.76 15.25 21.38
CA VAL A 85 8.46 14.40 22.53
C VAL A 85 9.59 13.38 22.77
N GLU A 86 10.04 12.73 21.70
CA GLU A 86 11.16 11.78 21.76
C GLU A 86 12.43 12.39 22.37
N ARG A 87 12.77 13.62 22.01
CA ARG A 87 13.97 14.31 22.50
C ARG A 87 13.88 14.79 23.95
N SER A 88 12.69 14.80 24.53
CA SER A 88 12.47 15.36 25.86
C SER A 88 12.84 14.42 27.04
N ASN A 89 13.32 13.20 26.78
CA ASN A 89 13.72 12.22 27.79
C ASN A 89 12.68 12.03 28.90
N TYR A 90 11.47 11.64 28.56
CA TYR A 90 10.35 11.52 29.51
C TYR A 90 10.56 10.46 30.58
N ILE A 91 11.30 9.39 30.31
CA ILE A 91 11.52 8.31 31.27
C ILE A 91 12.94 8.41 31.79
N LYS A 92 13.08 8.92 32.99
CA LYS A 92 14.37 9.02 33.68
C LYS A 92 14.67 7.85 34.59
N GLU A 93 13.64 7.16 35.07
CA GLU A 93 13.78 6.07 36.01
C GLU A 93 12.82 4.94 35.74
N VAL A 94 13.30 3.71 35.84
CA VAL A 94 12.50 2.49 35.78
C VAL A 94 12.45 1.92 37.20
N THR A 95 11.25 1.77 37.76
CA THR A 95 11.04 1.10 39.04
C THR A 95 10.35 -0.23 38.82
N LEU A 96 10.91 -1.30 39.38
CA LEU A 96 10.30 -2.63 39.33
C LEU A 96 9.76 -3.03 40.70
N PRO A 97 8.59 -3.66 40.78
CA PRO A 97 8.06 -4.13 42.06
C PRO A 97 9.05 -5.05 42.78
N GLY A 98 9.31 -4.76 44.05
CA GLY A 98 10.21 -5.58 44.89
C GLY A 98 11.73 -5.42 44.59
N ASP A 99 12.12 -4.33 43.92
CA ASP A 99 13.52 -3.99 43.64
C ASP A 99 13.97 -2.78 44.47
N GLU A 100 14.13 -2.95 45.79
CA GLU A 100 14.50 -1.88 46.72
C GLU A 100 15.89 -1.28 46.43
N LYS A 101 16.77 -2.05 45.79
CA LYS A 101 18.13 -1.60 45.43
C LYS A 101 18.28 -1.08 44.02
N GLY A 102 17.23 -1.17 43.21
CA GLY A 102 17.27 -0.76 41.80
C GLY A 102 18.14 -1.63 40.88
N GLU A 103 18.64 -2.79 41.35
CA GLU A 103 19.54 -3.65 40.58
C GLU A 103 18.81 -4.36 39.42
N LYS A 104 17.59 -4.81 39.68
CA LYS A 104 16.74 -5.44 38.62
C LYS A 104 16.30 -4.42 37.59
N ALA A 105 15.94 -3.21 38.06
CA ALA A 105 15.59 -2.11 37.17
C ALA A 105 16.76 -1.72 36.27
N LYS A 106 17.96 -1.59 36.82
CA LYS A 106 19.18 -1.30 36.07
C LYS A 106 19.56 -2.40 35.08
N LYS A 107 19.37 -3.66 35.45
CA LYS A 107 19.56 -4.79 34.55
C LYS A 107 18.53 -4.80 33.42
N PHE A 108 17.26 -4.54 33.74
CA PHE A 108 16.19 -4.42 32.75
C PHE A 108 16.46 -3.28 31.78
N GLU A 109 16.87 -2.11 32.25
CA GLU A 109 17.24 -0.97 31.43
C GLU A 109 18.39 -1.31 30.48
N THR A 110 19.46 -1.92 31.00
CA THR A 110 20.67 -2.21 30.22
C THR A 110 20.46 -3.34 29.23
N GLU A 111 19.76 -4.40 29.60
CA GLU A 111 19.61 -5.62 28.79
C GLU A 111 18.39 -5.60 27.88
N PHE A 112 17.33 -4.91 28.30
CA PHE A 112 16.07 -4.87 27.55
C PHE A 112 15.84 -3.52 26.88
N LEU A 113 15.75 -2.43 27.64
CA LEU A 113 15.39 -1.12 27.05
C LEU A 113 16.43 -0.64 26.04
N ASN A 114 17.73 -0.83 26.34
CA ASN A 114 18.80 -0.33 25.48
C ASN A 114 19.21 -1.29 24.36
N LYS A 115 18.85 -2.58 24.46
CA LYS A 115 19.22 -3.61 23.47
C LYS A 115 18.04 -4.15 22.66
N PHE A 116 16.83 -3.67 22.91
CA PHE A 116 15.65 -4.08 22.16
C PHE A 116 15.76 -3.63 20.70
N GLY A 117 15.62 -4.57 19.78
CA GLY A 117 15.86 -4.29 18.37
C GLY A 117 17.31 -3.87 18.10
N THR A 118 17.49 -2.89 17.23
CA THR A 118 18.83 -2.37 16.86
C THR A 118 19.28 -1.17 17.68
N LYS A 119 18.34 -0.37 18.17
CA LYS A 119 18.61 0.93 18.81
C LYS A 119 18.01 1.08 20.22
N GLY A 120 17.37 0.04 20.75
CA GLY A 120 16.65 0.07 22.03
C GLY A 120 15.15 0.32 21.89
N LEU A 121 14.41 0.01 22.97
CA LEU A 121 12.94 0.05 22.97
C LEU A 121 12.38 1.45 22.68
N PHE A 122 12.99 2.49 23.25
CA PHE A 122 12.50 3.87 23.04
C PHE A 122 12.66 4.30 21.59
N SER A 123 13.83 4.08 21.01
CA SER A 123 14.06 4.40 19.59
C SER A 123 13.12 3.59 18.69
N TYR A 124 12.92 2.31 19.00
CA TYR A 124 11.97 1.48 18.29
C TYR A 124 10.55 2.06 18.36
N THR A 125 10.10 2.45 19.56
CA THR A 125 8.76 3.01 19.77
C THR A 125 8.59 4.33 19.03
N PHE A 126 9.52 5.27 19.18
CA PHE A 126 9.35 6.61 18.62
C PHE A 126 9.72 6.73 17.14
N GLU A 127 10.61 5.87 16.61
CA GLU A 127 10.95 5.88 15.19
C GLU A 127 10.05 4.92 14.38
N ARG A 128 9.91 3.67 14.84
CA ARG A 128 9.24 2.60 14.07
C ARG A 128 7.73 2.51 14.34
N LEU A 129 7.32 2.40 15.61
CA LEU A 129 5.90 2.28 15.93
C LEU A 129 5.13 3.55 15.59
N ARG A 130 5.75 4.72 15.77
CA ARG A 130 5.16 5.99 15.33
C ARG A 130 4.90 5.98 13.84
N TYR A 131 5.90 5.57 13.02
CA TYR A 131 5.74 5.47 11.57
C TYR A 131 4.53 4.60 11.20
N TRP A 132 4.44 3.42 11.79
CA TRP A 132 3.33 2.51 11.50
C TRP A 132 1.99 3.03 12.01
N ASN A 133 1.95 3.70 13.15
CA ASN A 133 0.72 4.33 13.65
C ASN A 133 0.19 5.44 12.71
N ILE A 134 1.10 6.11 12.01
CA ILE A 134 0.75 7.13 11.02
C ILE A 134 0.29 6.49 9.71
N TYR A 135 1.11 5.60 9.13
CA TYR A 135 0.95 5.12 7.77
C TYR A 135 0.24 3.76 7.65
N ASP A 136 0.22 2.97 8.70
CA ASP A 136 -0.50 1.70 8.77
C ASP A 136 -0.94 1.37 10.20
N PRO A 137 -1.99 2.01 10.72
CA PRO A 137 -2.46 1.79 12.09
C PRO A 137 -3.01 0.38 12.32
N ASN A 138 -3.26 -0.38 11.25
CA ASN A 138 -3.70 -1.77 11.31
C ASN A 138 -2.56 -2.78 11.32
N CYS A 139 -1.32 -2.30 11.25
CA CYS A 139 -0.10 -3.08 11.45
C CYS A 139 -0.06 -3.72 12.84
N PHE A 140 0.49 -4.91 12.93
CA PHE A 140 0.81 -5.58 14.18
C PHE A 140 2.31 -5.60 14.40
N VAL A 141 2.72 -5.53 15.66
CA VAL A 141 4.09 -5.84 16.09
C VAL A 141 4.07 -7.21 16.72
N VAL A 142 4.88 -8.09 16.20
CA VAL A 142 5.09 -9.43 16.72
C VAL A 142 6.48 -9.48 17.37
N VAL A 143 6.58 -10.10 18.53
CA VAL A 143 7.86 -10.32 19.20
C VAL A 143 8.24 -11.80 19.05
N GLU A 144 9.33 -12.05 18.33
CA GLU A 144 9.89 -13.37 18.12
C GLU A 144 11.26 -13.55 18.79
N PHE A 145 11.68 -14.79 18.91
CA PHE A 145 13.03 -15.16 19.35
C PHE A 145 13.85 -15.56 18.13
N LYS A 146 15.03 -15.00 17.99
CA LYS A 146 16.01 -15.46 17.02
C LYS A 146 16.65 -16.74 17.56
N ASP A 147 16.62 -17.82 16.78
CA ASP A 147 17.14 -19.16 17.14
C ASP A 147 16.34 -19.93 18.20
N PHE A 148 15.13 -20.31 17.83
CA PHE A 148 14.29 -21.18 18.64
C PHE A 148 14.95 -22.53 19.02
N ASP A 149 15.86 -23.03 18.19
CA ASP A 149 16.51 -24.33 18.42
C ASP A 149 17.69 -24.29 19.39
N ASN A 150 18.29 -23.13 19.57
CA ASN A 150 19.45 -22.93 20.47
C ASN A 150 19.09 -22.14 21.74
N ALA A 151 17.92 -22.38 22.30
CA ALA A 151 17.39 -21.71 23.51
C ALA A 151 18.30 -21.78 24.76
N LYS A 152 19.59 -22.10 24.63
CA LYS A 152 20.42 -22.36 25.82
C LYS A 152 21.02 -21.12 26.45
N THR A 153 21.23 -20.00 25.77
CA THR A 153 21.93 -18.92 26.48
C THR A 153 21.76 -17.47 26.01
N ASN A 154 21.35 -17.19 24.78
CA ASN A 154 21.29 -15.81 24.30
C ASN A 154 20.21 -15.57 23.23
N ALA A 155 19.05 -16.16 23.39
CA ALA A 155 17.93 -15.88 22.48
C ALA A 155 17.57 -14.41 22.55
N LYS A 156 17.95 -13.65 21.54
CA LYS A 156 17.57 -12.24 21.43
C LYS A 156 16.13 -12.18 20.91
N THR A 157 15.27 -11.57 21.71
CA THR A 157 13.96 -11.16 21.24
C THR A 157 14.12 -10.03 20.22
N TYR A 158 13.41 -10.13 19.12
CA TYR A 158 13.31 -9.05 18.15
C TYR A 158 11.86 -8.78 17.80
N PRO A 159 11.48 -7.51 17.71
CA PRO A 159 10.20 -7.13 17.17
C PRO A 159 10.27 -7.11 15.64
N PHE A 160 9.21 -7.52 14.99
CA PHE A 160 9.02 -7.26 13.58
C PHE A 160 7.59 -6.81 13.31
N GLU A 161 7.43 -6.01 12.29
CA GLU A 161 6.16 -5.43 11.92
C GLU A 161 5.46 -6.31 10.88
N VAL A 162 4.19 -6.60 11.14
CA VAL A 162 3.27 -7.29 10.24
C VAL A 162 2.30 -6.24 9.72
N THR A 163 2.54 -5.79 8.49
CA THR A 163 1.72 -4.78 7.84
C THR A 163 0.28 -5.27 7.57
N SER A 164 -0.64 -4.36 7.32
CA SER A 164 -2.05 -4.71 7.12
C SER A 164 -2.28 -5.70 5.97
N ASP A 165 -1.45 -5.65 4.92
CA ASP A 165 -1.48 -6.59 3.79
C ASP A 165 -0.97 -8.00 4.14
N MET A 166 -0.19 -8.13 5.22
CA MET A 166 0.31 -9.42 5.72
C MET A 166 -0.60 -10.02 6.80
N ALA A 167 -1.34 -9.21 7.56
CA ALA A 167 -2.21 -9.62 8.64
C ALA A 167 -3.57 -10.09 8.10
N ILE A 168 -3.65 -11.32 7.60
CA ILE A 168 -4.82 -11.80 6.85
C ILE A 168 -6.02 -12.16 7.70
N ASP A 169 -5.81 -12.60 8.94
CA ASP A 169 -6.88 -12.90 9.88
C ASP A 169 -6.42 -12.75 11.32
N PHE A 170 -7.32 -12.30 12.20
CA PHE A 170 -7.07 -12.19 13.63
C PHE A 170 -8.39 -12.19 14.41
N LYS A 171 -8.30 -12.50 15.68
CA LYS A 171 -9.45 -12.48 16.56
C LYS A 171 -9.10 -11.94 17.94
N TYR A 172 -9.93 -11.05 18.42
CA TYR A 172 -9.90 -10.54 19.79
C TYR A 172 -11.01 -11.18 20.63
N ASP A 173 -10.72 -11.37 21.91
CA ASP A 173 -11.72 -11.56 22.97
C ASP A 173 -11.57 -10.37 23.92
N GLN A 174 -12.53 -9.46 23.87
CA GLN A 174 -12.42 -8.15 24.53
C GLN A 174 -11.13 -7.41 24.14
N ALA A 175 -10.16 -7.30 25.04
CA ALA A 175 -8.90 -6.63 24.81
C ALA A 175 -7.74 -7.58 24.45
N ASP A 176 -7.92 -8.89 24.63
CA ASP A 176 -6.86 -9.87 24.41
C ASP A 176 -6.91 -10.43 22.98
N LEU A 177 -5.78 -10.37 22.29
CA LEU A 177 -5.61 -10.98 20.98
C LEU A 177 -5.53 -12.50 21.15
N LEU A 178 -6.53 -13.23 20.64
CA LEU A 178 -6.57 -14.69 20.72
C LEU A 178 -5.62 -15.33 19.72
N TYR A 179 -5.57 -14.80 18.51
CA TYR A 179 -4.61 -15.22 17.48
C TYR A 179 -4.43 -14.14 16.41
N LEU A 180 -3.30 -14.24 15.69
CA LEU A 180 -2.98 -13.47 14.51
C LEU A 180 -2.45 -14.41 13.43
N CYS A 181 -3.08 -14.41 12.26
CA CYS A 181 -2.62 -15.12 11.06
C CYS A 181 -1.90 -14.17 10.12
N VAL A 182 -0.68 -14.53 9.75
CA VAL A 182 0.22 -13.74 8.92
C VAL A 182 0.54 -14.48 7.65
N LEU A 183 0.35 -13.83 6.50
CA LEU A 183 0.77 -14.33 5.19
C LEU A 183 2.07 -13.64 4.77
N GLN A 184 3.09 -14.42 4.52
CA GLN A 184 4.33 -13.96 3.90
C GLN A 184 4.50 -14.62 2.53
N LYS A 185 4.82 -13.82 1.52
CA LYS A 185 5.23 -14.32 0.21
C LYS A 185 6.74 -14.43 0.18
N LYS A 186 7.26 -15.62 -0.03
CA LYS A 186 8.70 -15.89 -0.10
C LYS A 186 9.08 -16.25 -1.51
N PRO A 187 10.01 -15.52 -2.14
CA PRO A 187 10.55 -15.92 -3.41
C PRO A 187 11.42 -17.19 -3.22
N LYS A 188 11.19 -18.20 -4.03
CA LYS A 188 12.03 -19.39 -4.11
C LYS A 188 12.52 -19.57 -5.55
N GLU A 189 13.79 -19.93 -5.70
CA GLU A 189 14.35 -20.23 -7.02
C GLU A 189 13.77 -21.54 -7.55
N ILE A 190 13.33 -21.52 -8.80
CA ILE A 190 12.86 -22.68 -9.54
C ILE A 190 13.61 -22.75 -10.88
N THR A 191 13.54 -23.90 -11.54
CA THR A 191 14.09 -24.06 -12.90
C THR A 191 13.36 -23.10 -13.85
N GLY A 192 14.07 -22.04 -14.28
CA GLY A 192 13.54 -21.03 -15.20
C GLY A 192 13.14 -19.70 -14.58
N GLY A 193 13.40 -19.46 -13.27
CA GLY A 193 13.14 -18.17 -12.64
C GLY A 193 12.87 -18.25 -11.15
N THR A 194 12.22 -17.19 -10.64
CA THR A 194 11.81 -17.10 -9.23
C THR A 194 10.30 -17.16 -9.16
N LYS A 195 9.73 -18.03 -8.33
CA LYS A 195 8.29 -18.11 -8.05
C LYS A 195 8.03 -17.73 -6.59
N GLU A 196 6.95 -17.04 -6.34
CA GLU A 196 6.51 -16.73 -4.98
C GLU A 196 5.73 -17.90 -4.37
N TYR A 197 6.12 -18.25 -3.14
CA TYR A 197 5.48 -19.28 -2.34
C TYR A 197 4.92 -18.67 -1.07
N LYS A 198 3.81 -19.23 -0.58
CA LYS A 198 3.10 -18.74 0.60
C LYS A 198 3.69 -19.37 1.87
N ARG A 199 3.97 -18.55 2.86
CA ARG A 199 4.21 -18.99 4.23
C ARG A 199 3.18 -18.33 5.12
N LEU A 200 2.37 -19.15 5.77
CA LEU A 200 1.35 -18.71 6.71
C LEU A 200 1.79 -19.05 8.12
N THR A 201 1.67 -18.08 9.02
CA THR A 201 2.02 -18.25 10.42
C THR A 201 0.84 -17.84 11.27
N ILE A 202 0.45 -18.66 12.23
CA ILE A 202 -0.49 -18.30 13.28
C ILE A 202 0.25 -18.12 14.60
N TYR A 203 0.13 -16.93 15.17
CA TYR A 203 0.59 -16.60 16.50
C TYR A 203 -0.59 -16.72 17.46
N GLN A 204 -0.45 -17.51 18.49
CA GLN A 204 -1.48 -17.71 19.52
C GLN A 204 -0.82 -17.89 20.89
N PRO A 205 -1.57 -17.86 22.01
CA PRO A 205 -1.03 -18.16 23.33
C PRO A 205 -0.33 -19.52 23.35
N LEU A 206 0.82 -19.59 23.97
CA LEU A 206 1.65 -20.77 24.19
C LEU A 206 2.27 -21.41 22.94
N GLN A 207 1.75 -21.19 21.74
CA GLN A 207 2.16 -21.90 20.53
C GLN A 207 2.14 -21.01 19.29
N THR A 208 3.20 -21.11 18.50
CA THR A 208 3.22 -20.62 17.12
C THR A 208 3.19 -21.80 16.16
N VAL A 209 2.43 -21.71 15.09
CA VAL A 209 2.34 -22.79 14.08
C VAL A 209 2.53 -22.17 12.71
N VAL A 210 3.28 -22.84 11.84
CA VAL A 210 3.57 -22.36 10.48
C VAL A 210 3.15 -23.40 9.46
N LEU A 211 2.54 -22.95 8.39
CA LEU A 211 2.22 -23.71 7.20
C LEU A 211 2.99 -23.12 6.03
N GLU A 212 3.92 -23.88 5.46
CA GLU A 212 4.76 -23.43 4.37
C GLU A 212 4.47 -24.18 3.07
N GLN A 213 4.21 -23.45 1.99
CA GLN A 213 4.07 -24.03 0.66
C GLN A 213 5.44 -24.46 0.15
N LEU A 214 5.56 -25.69 -0.31
CA LEU A 214 6.79 -26.25 -0.84
C LEU A 214 6.92 -26.02 -2.36
N SER A 215 8.13 -25.83 -2.82
CA SER A 215 8.46 -25.96 -4.24
C SER A 215 8.54 -27.44 -4.63
N ASP A 216 8.46 -27.73 -5.92
CA ASP A 216 8.57 -29.11 -6.44
C ASP A 216 9.87 -29.78 -6.00
N LEU A 217 10.98 -29.05 -5.95
CA LEU A 217 12.27 -29.54 -5.51
C LEU A 217 12.30 -29.89 -4.02
N GLU A 218 11.72 -29.04 -3.19
CA GLU A 218 11.62 -29.29 -1.74
C GLU A 218 10.69 -30.47 -1.44
N PHE A 219 9.58 -30.55 -2.17
CA PHE A 219 8.66 -31.67 -2.07
C PHE A 219 9.35 -33.00 -2.42
N GLU A 220 10.05 -33.05 -3.55
CA GLU A 220 10.79 -34.27 -3.96
C GLU A 220 11.84 -34.70 -2.91
N ALA A 221 12.50 -33.73 -2.27
CA ALA A 221 13.47 -34.01 -1.22
C ALA A 221 12.84 -34.53 0.10
N LEU A 222 11.63 -34.12 0.39
CA LEU A 222 10.95 -34.42 1.69
C LEU A 222 9.98 -35.60 1.62
N LYS A 223 9.40 -35.90 0.45
CA LYS A 223 8.33 -36.90 0.31
C LYS A 223 8.69 -38.31 0.80
N SER A 224 9.98 -38.68 0.77
CA SER A 224 10.46 -39.97 1.25
C SER A 224 10.36 -40.11 2.76
N ASN A 225 10.60 -39.02 3.49
CA ASN A 225 10.57 -38.99 4.95
C ASN A 225 9.17 -38.65 5.50
N TYR A 226 8.43 -37.84 4.73
CA TYR A 226 7.10 -37.35 5.07
C TYR A 226 6.15 -37.62 3.91
N PRO A 227 5.58 -38.81 3.79
CA PRO A 227 4.61 -39.11 2.74
C PRO A 227 3.41 -38.15 2.87
N PRO A 228 2.97 -37.54 1.77
CA PRO A 228 1.87 -36.58 1.80
C PRO A 228 0.57 -37.28 2.23
N LYS A 229 -0.20 -36.60 3.06
CA LYS A 229 -1.48 -37.04 3.56
C LYS A 229 -2.61 -36.35 2.80
N ASP A 230 -3.74 -37.02 2.73
CA ASP A 230 -4.96 -36.35 2.25
C ASP A 230 -5.44 -35.32 3.31
N GLN A 231 -6.09 -34.31 2.83
CA GLN A 231 -6.65 -33.26 3.68
C GLN A 231 -7.86 -33.74 4.49
N PRO A 232 -8.13 -33.07 5.61
CA PRO A 232 -7.36 -32.08 6.38
C PRO A 232 -6.25 -32.73 7.21
N PHE A 233 -5.44 -31.91 7.95
CA PHE A 233 -4.51 -32.47 8.93
C PHE A 233 -5.24 -33.31 9.96
N GLY A 234 -4.78 -34.54 10.19
CA GLY A 234 -5.38 -35.47 11.15
C GLY A 234 -5.02 -35.15 12.61
N PRO A 235 -5.62 -35.82 13.56
CA PRO A 235 -5.49 -35.51 14.99
C PRO A 235 -4.09 -35.71 15.58
N ASN A 236 -3.20 -36.38 14.88
CA ASN A 236 -1.82 -36.66 15.31
C ASN A 236 -0.80 -35.98 14.36
N VAL A 237 -1.04 -34.71 14.01
CA VAL A 237 -0.12 -33.95 13.18
C VAL A 237 1.21 -33.77 13.89
N LYS A 238 2.31 -34.00 13.15
CA LYS A 238 3.68 -33.85 13.64
C LYS A 238 4.41 -32.76 12.85
N ASN A 239 5.47 -32.23 13.46
CA ASN A 239 6.37 -31.32 12.76
C ASN A 239 6.96 -32.01 11.52
N GLY A 240 6.88 -31.37 10.37
CA GLY A 240 7.34 -31.90 9.09
C GLY A 240 6.25 -32.61 8.26
N ASP A 241 5.07 -32.88 8.82
CA ASP A 241 3.97 -33.54 8.09
C ASP A 241 3.63 -32.73 6.83
N LEU A 242 3.40 -33.45 5.73
CA LEU A 242 3.01 -32.87 4.43
C LEU A 242 1.52 -33.09 4.17
N VAL A 243 0.89 -32.09 3.59
CA VAL A 243 -0.50 -32.16 3.15
C VAL A 243 -0.58 -31.64 1.72
N MET A 244 -1.25 -32.40 0.85
CA MET A 244 -1.62 -31.94 -0.49
C MET A 244 -2.98 -31.23 -0.42
N TYR A 245 -3.04 -30.01 -0.96
CA TYR A 245 -4.30 -29.26 -1.08
C TYR A 245 -4.42 -28.61 -2.43
N GLY A 246 -5.37 -29.07 -3.24
CA GLY A 246 -5.40 -28.72 -4.65
C GLY A 246 -4.17 -29.25 -5.37
N ASN A 247 -3.47 -28.34 -6.06
CA ASN A 247 -2.21 -28.65 -6.75
C ASN A 247 -0.95 -28.31 -5.93
N ASP A 248 -1.12 -27.79 -4.72
CA ASP A 248 -0.03 -27.32 -3.88
C ASP A 248 0.25 -28.28 -2.73
N VAL A 249 1.51 -28.37 -2.34
CA VAL A 249 1.94 -29.14 -1.17
C VAL A 249 2.38 -28.20 -0.07
N TYR A 250 1.88 -28.45 1.14
CA TYR A 250 2.18 -27.68 2.33
C TYR A 250 2.85 -28.52 3.38
N GLN A 251 3.84 -27.93 4.07
CA GLN A 251 4.51 -28.54 5.20
C GLN A 251 4.08 -27.86 6.50
N ALA A 252 3.73 -28.69 7.50
CA ALA A 252 3.48 -28.22 8.86
C ALA A 252 4.81 -28.02 9.59
N ILE A 253 5.09 -26.80 10.04
CA ILE A 253 6.23 -26.47 10.88
C ILE A 253 5.69 -26.10 12.26
N ILE A 254 6.03 -26.91 13.25
CA ILE A 254 5.55 -26.78 14.62
C ILE A 254 6.76 -26.51 15.53
N PRO A 255 7.09 -25.22 15.76
CA PRO A 255 8.15 -24.86 16.72
C PRO A 255 7.82 -25.34 18.13
N LYS A 256 8.83 -25.41 18.99
CA LYS A 256 8.62 -25.71 20.41
C LYS A 256 7.68 -24.66 21.02
N PRO A 257 6.75 -25.09 21.90
CA PRO A 257 5.86 -24.17 22.58
C PRO A 257 6.63 -23.08 23.33
N HIS A 258 6.20 -21.83 23.17
CA HIS A 258 6.69 -20.74 24.00
C HIS A 258 5.88 -20.65 25.31
N LYS A 259 6.45 -20.04 26.34
CA LYS A 259 5.79 -19.96 27.66
C LYS A 259 4.90 -18.74 27.85
N HIS A 260 4.59 -18.03 26.77
CA HIS A 260 3.77 -16.81 26.85
C HIS A 260 2.29 -17.19 26.89
N GLU A 261 1.60 -16.76 27.93
CA GLU A 261 0.17 -16.97 28.12
C GLU A 261 -0.70 -16.12 27.18
N LYS A 262 -0.12 -15.07 26.58
CA LYS A 262 -0.76 -14.20 25.60
C LYS A 262 -0.11 -14.35 24.23
N THR A 263 -0.90 -14.08 23.20
CA THR A 263 -0.37 -13.98 21.82
C THR A 263 0.79 -12.97 21.77
N PRO A 264 1.97 -13.33 21.25
CA PRO A 264 3.13 -12.45 21.24
C PRO A 264 3.04 -11.37 20.15
N ALA A 265 1.88 -10.75 20.03
CA ALA A 265 1.58 -9.74 19.05
C ALA A 265 0.68 -8.65 19.64
N ALA A 266 0.86 -7.41 19.16
CA ALA A 266 0.02 -6.30 19.54
C ALA A 266 -0.24 -5.41 18.32
N ARG A 267 -1.45 -4.86 18.20
CA ARG A 267 -1.80 -3.90 17.15
C ARG A 267 -1.20 -2.54 17.47
N VAL A 268 -0.70 -1.85 16.46
CA VAL A 268 -0.04 -0.55 16.63
C VAL A 268 -1.04 0.59 16.82
N GLY A 269 -2.11 0.62 16.03
CA GLY A 269 -3.13 1.66 16.12
C GLY A 269 -3.99 1.55 17.39
N TYR A 270 -4.31 2.69 17.97
CA TYR A 270 -5.11 2.78 19.19
C TYR A 270 -6.43 3.53 19.03
N ILE A 271 -6.62 4.24 17.91
CA ILE A 271 -7.86 4.97 17.61
C ILE A 271 -8.82 4.02 16.90
N ASP A 272 -9.95 3.72 17.54
CA ASP A 272 -10.97 2.85 16.97
C ASP A 272 -11.68 3.53 15.79
N ASN A 273 -11.93 2.76 14.74
CA ASN A 273 -12.79 3.19 13.65
C ASN A 273 -14.26 3.06 14.11
N PRO A 274 -15.01 4.15 14.20
CA PRO A 274 -16.39 4.10 14.67
C PRO A 274 -17.35 3.42 13.68
N ILE A 275 -16.96 3.29 12.42
CA ILE A 275 -17.80 2.71 11.37
C ILE A 275 -17.92 1.19 11.53
N ASP A 276 -16.87 0.53 11.97
CA ASP A 276 -16.80 -0.93 12.10
C ASP A 276 -16.68 -1.42 13.54
N ASN A 277 -17.12 -0.59 14.51
CA ASN A 277 -17.03 -0.87 15.95
C ASN A 277 -15.60 -1.20 16.44
N GLY A 278 -14.59 -0.58 15.83
CA GLY A 278 -13.19 -0.75 16.19
C GLY A 278 -12.52 -2.00 15.63
N ALA A 279 -13.17 -2.71 14.68
CA ALA A 279 -12.53 -3.81 13.98
C ALA A 279 -11.26 -3.37 13.23
N THR A 280 -11.28 -2.14 12.67
CA THR A 280 -10.09 -1.49 12.13
C THR A 280 -9.68 -0.29 12.99
N LYS A 281 -8.47 0.23 12.77
CA LYS A 281 -7.91 1.37 13.49
C LYS A 281 -7.67 2.54 12.55
N LEU A 282 -7.87 3.76 13.06
CA LEU A 282 -7.60 5.00 12.36
C LEU A 282 -6.19 5.51 12.69
N SER A 283 -5.57 6.16 11.70
CA SER A 283 -4.32 6.90 11.88
C SER A 283 -4.53 8.13 12.76
N ILE A 284 -3.49 8.52 13.50
CA ILE A 284 -3.45 9.81 14.19
C ILE A 284 -3.60 11.00 13.22
N PHE A 285 -3.31 10.80 11.93
CA PHE A 285 -3.49 11.79 10.86
C PHE A 285 -4.84 11.69 10.15
N HIS A 286 -5.75 10.83 10.61
CA HIS A 286 -7.05 10.64 9.96
C HIS A 286 -7.80 11.95 9.74
N ALA A 287 -7.84 12.81 10.76
CA ALA A 287 -8.52 14.11 10.68
C ALA A 287 -7.87 15.07 9.66
N ALA A 288 -6.58 14.92 9.37
CA ALA A 288 -5.86 15.73 8.38
C ALA A 288 -6.00 15.19 6.94
N LEU A 289 -6.43 13.94 6.76
CA LEU A 289 -6.51 13.29 5.45
C LEU A 289 -7.37 14.05 4.41
N PRO A 290 -8.58 14.57 4.75
CA PRO A 290 -9.37 15.35 3.79
C PRO A 290 -8.65 16.62 3.33
N TYR A 291 -7.87 17.24 4.20
CA TYR A 291 -7.07 18.43 3.85
C TYR A 291 -5.88 18.08 2.96
N ALA A 292 -5.21 16.96 3.22
CA ALA A 292 -4.14 16.45 2.37
C ALA A 292 -4.65 16.13 0.95
N LYS A 293 -5.83 15.52 0.83
CA LYS A 293 -6.52 15.28 -0.45
C LYS A 293 -6.83 16.58 -1.19
N LYS A 294 -7.34 17.58 -0.47
CA LYS A 294 -7.64 18.89 -1.04
C LYS A 294 -6.38 19.61 -1.50
N LEU A 295 -5.30 19.57 -0.70
CA LEU A 295 -4.01 20.15 -1.04
C LEU A 295 -3.45 19.55 -2.34
N LEU A 296 -3.45 18.21 -2.47
CA LEU A 296 -3.02 17.54 -3.68
C LEU A 296 -3.81 18.01 -4.91
N LYS A 297 -5.14 18.11 -4.78
CA LYS A 297 -6.00 18.58 -5.86
C LYS A 297 -5.66 20.02 -6.28
N ILE A 298 -5.54 20.92 -5.29
CA ILE A 298 -5.23 22.34 -5.56
C ILE A 298 -3.85 22.48 -6.21
N ASN A 299 -2.82 21.80 -5.71
CA ASN A 299 -1.48 21.88 -6.30
C ASN A 299 -1.51 21.46 -7.78
N ARG A 300 -2.23 20.38 -8.10
CA ARG A 300 -2.36 19.95 -9.48
C ARG A 300 -3.15 20.91 -10.36
N GLU A 301 -4.19 21.53 -9.84
CA GLU A 301 -4.93 22.59 -10.55
C GLU A 301 -4.03 23.79 -10.84
N ILE A 302 -3.18 24.18 -9.88
CA ILE A 302 -2.18 25.24 -10.07
C ILE A 302 -1.17 24.84 -11.15
N ASP A 303 -0.57 23.65 -11.07
CA ASP A 303 0.41 23.15 -12.03
C ASP A 303 -0.17 23.14 -13.44
N LEU A 304 -1.38 22.63 -13.62
CA LEU A 304 -2.06 22.59 -14.92
C LEU A 304 -2.35 23.99 -15.43
N THR A 305 -2.85 24.88 -14.58
CA THR A 305 -3.13 26.27 -14.97
C THR A 305 -1.84 27.00 -15.36
N THR A 306 -0.77 26.81 -14.60
CA THR A 306 0.54 27.37 -14.89
C THR A 306 1.07 26.86 -16.23
N ALA A 307 0.97 25.57 -16.50
CA ALA A 307 1.37 24.97 -17.78
C ALA A 307 0.57 25.54 -18.96
N LEU A 308 -0.75 25.71 -18.80
CA LEU A 308 -1.62 26.26 -19.83
C LEU A 308 -1.37 27.77 -20.09
N VAL A 309 -0.99 28.51 -19.05
CA VAL A 309 -0.63 29.93 -19.20
C VAL A 309 0.76 30.09 -19.84
N ALA A 310 1.72 29.25 -19.41
CA ALA A 310 3.08 29.27 -19.94
C ALA A 310 3.15 28.75 -21.40
N HIS A 311 2.26 27.82 -21.73
CA HIS A 311 2.20 27.18 -23.05
C HIS A 311 0.79 27.31 -23.60
N PRO A 312 0.40 28.46 -24.11
CA PRO A 312 -0.93 28.68 -24.67
C PRO A 312 -1.18 27.70 -25.82
N ILE A 313 -2.41 27.17 -25.86
CA ILE A 313 -2.79 26.18 -26.85
C ILE A 313 -2.85 26.86 -28.21
N PRO A 314 -2.06 26.44 -29.20
CA PRO A 314 -2.19 26.93 -30.54
C PRO A 314 -3.54 26.51 -31.13
N PHE A 315 -4.14 27.38 -31.90
CA PHE A 315 -5.30 27.05 -32.69
C PHE A 315 -5.06 27.43 -34.14
N ARG A 316 -5.70 26.72 -35.03
CA ARG A 316 -5.75 27.08 -36.46
C ARG A 316 -7.09 26.68 -37.03
N PHE A 317 -7.47 27.40 -38.07
CA PHE A 317 -8.59 26.99 -38.91
C PHE A 317 -8.11 25.97 -39.94
N ARG A 318 -8.90 24.93 -40.15
CA ARG A 318 -8.68 23.94 -41.20
C ARG A 318 -9.86 23.92 -42.17
N ASP A 319 -9.56 23.57 -43.42
CA ASP A 319 -10.56 23.36 -44.41
C ASP A 319 -11.40 22.14 -44.03
N ALA A 320 -12.69 22.27 -44.16
CA ALA A 320 -13.61 21.09 -43.98
C ALA A 320 -13.29 20.01 -45.02
N CYS A 321 -13.64 18.77 -44.66
CA CYS A 321 -13.52 17.65 -45.58
C CYS A 321 -14.46 17.88 -46.81
N GLU A 322 -13.88 17.84 -48.00
CA GLU A 322 -14.62 18.03 -49.25
C GLU A 322 -15.24 16.73 -49.83
N ALA A 323 -15.16 15.64 -49.14
CA ALA A 323 -15.77 14.38 -49.58
C ALA A 323 -17.31 14.52 -49.62
N ILE A 324 -17.89 14.21 -50.75
CA ILE A 324 -19.34 14.29 -50.94
C ILE A 324 -20.05 13.39 -49.91
N GLY A 325 -20.94 13.98 -49.12
CA GLY A 325 -21.68 13.27 -48.07
C GLY A 325 -20.97 13.17 -46.73
N CYS A 326 -19.80 13.77 -46.57
CA CYS A 326 -19.13 13.90 -45.25
C CYS A 326 -19.74 15.04 -44.44
N ASN A 327 -20.27 14.72 -43.28
CA ASN A 327 -20.75 15.72 -42.32
C ASN A 327 -19.97 15.53 -41.01
N GLY A 328 -18.99 16.42 -40.77
CA GLY A 328 -18.20 16.39 -39.57
C GLY A 328 -17.43 15.08 -39.33
N GLY A 329 -17.02 14.38 -40.37
CA GLY A 329 -16.29 13.11 -40.29
C GLY A 329 -17.14 11.86 -40.48
N THR A 330 -18.45 11.99 -40.50
CA THR A 330 -19.39 10.87 -40.71
C THR A 330 -20.05 11.02 -42.07
N MET A 331 -20.14 9.94 -42.82
CA MET A 331 -20.87 9.88 -44.10
C MET A 331 -22.39 9.84 -43.87
N THR A 332 -23.17 10.20 -44.89
CA THR A 332 -24.64 10.20 -44.85
C THR A 332 -25.23 8.83 -44.50
N ASP A 333 -24.50 7.74 -44.68
CA ASP A 333 -24.88 6.38 -44.32
C ASP A 333 -24.51 5.99 -42.88
N GLY A 334 -23.94 6.92 -42.11
CA GLY A 334 -23.47 6.71 -40.73
C GLY A 334 -22.10 6.08 -40.64
N SER A 335 -21.40 5.79 -41.72
CA SER A 335 -20.03 5.27 -41.71
C SER A 335 -19.00 6.39 -41.50
N THR A 336 -17.81 6.01 -41.01
CA THR A 336 -16.69 6.96 -40.89
C THR A 336 -16.18 7.37 -42.27
N CYS A 337 -16.04 8.67 -42.53
CA CYS A 337 -15.52 9.15 -43.79
C CYS A 337 -14.05 8.74 -44.00
N SER A 338 -13.77 8.00 -45.07
CA SER A 338 -12.41 7.54 -45.38
C SER A 338 -11.46 8.64 -45.84
N SER A 339 -11.98 9.74 -46.37
CA SER A 339 -11.16 10.87 -46.84
C SER A 339 -10.60 11.76 -45.74
N CYS A 340 -11.28 11.78 -44.58
CA CYS A 340 -10.82 12.54 -43.43
C CYS A 340 -10.65 11.63 -42.17
N GLU A 341 -10.77 10.32 -42.34
CA GLU A 341 -10.63 9.35 -41.24
C GLU A 341 -11.50 9.66 -40.00
N GLY A 342 -12.67 10.25 -40.24
CA GLY A 342 -13.60 10.61 -39.17
C GLY A 342 -13.32 11.95 -38.48
N THR A 343 -12.30 12.71 -38.89
CA THR A 343 -11.95 13.99 -38.27
C THR A 343 -12.82 15.16 -38.73
N GLY A 344 -13.49 15.05 -39.87
CA GLY A 344 -14.26 16.15 -40.50
C GLY A 344 -13.38 17.20 -41.19
N PHE A 345 -12.06 17.07 -41.22
CA PHE A 345 -11.12 18.01 -41.83
C PHE A 345 -10.31 17.37 -42.93
N LYS A 346 -9.79 18.18 -43.87
CA LYS A 346 -8.81 17.70 -44.84
C LYS A 346 -7.58 17.17 -44.08
N ILE A 347 -7.17 15.94 -44.36
CA ILE A 347 -5.93 15.37 -43.79
C ILE A 347 -4.75 16.10 -44.40
N ARG A 348 -4.01 16.75 -43.54
CA ARG A 348 -2.68 17.27 -43.88
C ARG A 348 -1.66 16.55 -43.01
N PRO A 349 -0.50 16.14 -43.52
CA PRO A 349 0.55 15.59 -42.71
C PRO A 349 1.01 16.64 -41.70
N THR A 350 0.67 16.51 -40.46
CA THR A 350 1.06 17.40 -39.37
C THR A 350 1.85 16.63 -38.32
N THR A 351 2.99 17.22 -38.01
CA THR A 351 3.84 16.87 -36.90
C THR A 351 3.39 17.65 -35.68
N VAL A 352 3.06 16.92 -34.62
CA VAL A 352 3.28 17.25 -33.21
C VAL A 352 2.81 18.63 -32.73
N ALA A 353 1.70 18.65 -32.09
CA ALA A 353 1.25 19.35 -30.88
C ALA A 353 -0.27 19.30 -30.88
N GLU A 354 -0.88 19.16 -29.71
CA GLU A 354 -2.35 19.23 -29.60
C GLU A 354 -2.80 20.65 -29.97
N GLU A 355 -3.12 20.84 -31.24
CA GLU A 355 -3.69 22.08 -31.74
C GLU A 355 -5.21 21.98 -31.68
N LEU A 356 -5.87 23.05 -31.24
CA LEU A 356 -7.31 23.19 -31.43
C LEU A 356 -7.60 23.56 -32.88
N GLU A 357 -8.38 22.74 -33.54
CA GLU A 357 -8.72 22.94 -34.96
C GLU A 357 -10.18 23.38 -35.07
N PHE A 358 -10.41 24.44 -35.79
CA PHE A 358 -11.70 25.01 -36.09
C PHE A 358 -12.00 24.88 -37.59
N ILE A 359 -13.22 24.61 -37.94
CA ILE A 359 -13.68 24.64 -39.33
C ILE A 359 -13.65 26.10 -39.77
N MET A 360 -13.11 26.35 -40.96
CA MET A 360 -13.12 27.68 -41.55
C MET A 360 -14.56 28.07 -41.87
N PRO A 361 -15.06 29.22 -41.39
CA PRO A 361 -16.40 29.68 -41.75
C PRO A 361 -16.47 29.95 -43.27
N ASP A 362 -17.66 29.75 -43.87
CA ASP A 362 -17.88 30.03 -45.29
C ASP A 362 -17.55 31.47 -45.63
N ALA A 363 -17.02 31.64 -46.83
CA ALA A 363 -16.51 32.97 -47.32
C ALA A 363 -17.59 34.06 -47.38
N ASP A 364 -18.86 33.73 -47.27
CA ASP A 364 -20.00 34.66 -47.27
C ASP A 364 -20.23 35.37 -45.91
N GLU A 365 -19.63 34.89 -44.83
CA GLU A 365 -19.83 35.45 -43.46
C GLU A 365 -18.82 36.54 -43.03
N GLY A 366 -18.08 37.07 -43.96
CA GLY A 366 -17.13 38.20 -43.71
C GLY A 366 -15.67 37.79 -43.91
N MET A 367 -14.87 38.71 -44.50
CA MET A 367 -13.44 38.50 -44.70
C MET A 367 -12.76 38.17 -43.41
N LEU A 368 -12.43 36.90 -43.20
CA LEU A 368 -11.47 36.50 -42.16
C LEU A 368 -10.10 37.07 -42.52
N ASP A 369 -9.57 37.90 -41.64
CA ASP A 369 -8.21 38.40 -41.75
C ASP A 369 -7.24 37.20 -41.78
N PRO A 370 -6.47 36.97 -42.85
CA PRO A 370 -5.51 35.86 -42.93
C PRO A 370 -4.54 35.81 -41.75
N GLN A 371 -4.27 36.97 -41.12
CA GLN A 371 -3.43 37.02 -39.92
C GLN A 371 -4.09 36.43 -38.67
N LYS A 372 -5.41 36.21 -38.70
CA LYS A 372 -6.17 35.59 -37.61
C LYS A 372 -6.49 34.11 -37.81
N MET A 373 -6.01 33.54 -38.93
CA MET A 373 -6.24 32.11 -39.22
C MET A 373 -5.44 31.16 -38.34
N MET A 374 -4.45 31.67 -37.65
CA MET A 374 -3.64 30.94 -36.65
C MET A 374 -3.41 31.85 -35.44
N GLY A 375 -3.45 31.24 -34.27
CA GLY A 375 -3.24 31.98 -33.04
C GLY A 375 -3.05 31.08 -31.84
N TYR A 376 -3.01 31.68 -30.68
CA TYR A 376 -2.91 31.01 -29.41
C TYR A 376 -4.08 31.43 -28.53
N ILE A 377 -4.71 30.44 -27.89
CA ILE A 377 -5.68 30.73 -26.84
C ILE A 377 -4.90 31.01 -25.57
N HIS A 378 -4.89 32.25 -25.14
CA HIS A 378 -4.32 32.67 -23.88
C HIS A 378 -5.39 32.60 -22.78
N PHE A 379 -5.08 31.95 -21.66
CA PHE A 379 -5.86 32.19 -20.48
C PHE A 379 -5.55 33.55 -19.90
N PRO A 380 -6.54 34.37 -19.56
CA PRO A 380 -6.28 35.69 -19.00
C PRO A 380 -5.46 35.52 -17.71
N PRO A 381 -4.38 36.31 -17.54
CA PRO A 381 -3.50 36.22 -16.37
C PRO A 381 -4.25 36.44 -15.04
N GLU A 382 -5.37 37.14 -15.10
CA GLU A 382 -6.26 37.32 -13.93
C GLU A 382 -6.84 35.98 -13.45
N ALA A 383 -7.04 35.00 -14.33
CA ALA A 383 -7.50 33.68 -13.91
C ALA A 383 -6.47 32.92 -13.07
N ALA A 384 -5.19 33.20 -13.24
CA ALA A 384 -4.13 32.65 -12.41
C ALA A 384 -4.02 33.32 -11.04
N ALA A 385 -4.42 34.62 -10.93
CA ALA A 385 -4.37 35.38 -9.70
C ALA A 385 -5.41 34.93 -8.66
N PHE A 386 -6.45 34.21 -9.06
CA PHE A 386 -7.43 33.61 -8.14
C PHE A 386 -7.00 32.30 -7.50
N LEU A 387 -5.84 31.74 -7.94
CA LEU A 387 -5.33 30.45 -7.46
C LEU A 387 -4.11 30.59 -6.55
N VAL A 388 -3.61 31.77 -6.33
CA VAL A 388 -2.56 32.13 -5.39
C VAL A 388 -3.18 32.84 -4.18
#